data_a9b03c677cf999973b84e820fcabd390
#
_entry.id   a9b03c677cf999973b84e820fcabd390
#
_cell.length_a   1.000
_cell.length_b   1.000
_cell.length_c   1.000
_cell.angle_alpha   90.00
_cell.angle_beta   90.00
_cell.angle_gamma   90.00
#
_symmetry.space_group_name_H-M   'P 1'
#
loop_
_entity.id
_entity.type
_entity.pdbx_description
1 polymer ?
#
loop_
_entity_poly.entity_id
_entity_poly.type
_entity_poly.pdbx_seq_one_letter_code
_entity_poly.pdbx_strand_id
1 'polypeptide(L)'
;MKVGRLANGAAPGIYGVVEMAKGASARAAAGKQRDKWKAKRWYTIRAPRTPWSFRVIGETLAEDPSQLIGRNYEIIQNELFGDFSKMHVKVVFKVTDVLGNDAITEFVGHELLKDHVRRQVRRDRGKIDDTIDVVTEDGFYVRFKPLMISRARIKSSQKQQMRTIARDIILTTGATSTWFKLQAATLDGTLENKIKEAVSKIQPVRTVVIRRTQLIQSGVLVEDGPTLDEIHAQEKEQELESKSLEVIGEESDEEVVNEEEIESESSETVEVDYSSLTVSELKELLKAAGKPVSGKKAELIERLNE
;
A
#
# COMPACT_ATOMS: atom_id res chain seq x y z
N MET A 1 22.69 18.79 -86.66
CA MET A 1 23.87 19.53 -86.23
C MET A 1 24.48 18.92 -85.01
N LYS A 2 25.67 18.51 -85.12
CA LYS A 2 26.72 18.04 -84.28
C LYS A 2 26.97 18.97 -83.12
N VAL A 3 27.42 18.40 -82.01
CA VAL A 3 28.50 18.79 -81.10
C VAL A 3 28.09 18.33 -79.67
N GLY A 4 28.80 17.66 -78.83
CA GLY A 4 30.21 17.31 -78.80
C GLY A 4 30.43 16.71 -77.42
N ARG A 5 31.13 15.59 -77.33
CA ARG A 5 31.60 14.96 -76.09
C ARG A 5 32.61 15.83 -75.35
N LEU A 6 32.52 15.92 -74.06
CA LEU A 6 33.69 16.08 -73.19
C LEU A 6 33.67 15.10 -72.06
N ALA A 7 34.68 14.27 -72.01
CA ALA A 7 35.02 13.37 -70.96
C ALA A 7 35.64 14.18 -69.79
N ASN A 8 35.24 13.91 -68.57
CA ASN A 8 36.04 14.25 -67.41
C ASN A 8 36.18 13.04 -66.52
N GLY A 9 37.39 12.56 -66.43
CA GLY A 9 37.83 11.52 -65.52
C GLY A 9 37.73 11.99 -64.07
N ALA A 10 37.03 11.23 -63.27
CA ALA A 10 37.02 11.40 -61.87
C ALA A 10 37.94 10.35 -61.24
N ALA A 11 38.91 10.79 -60.48
CA ALA A 11 39.88 9.99 -59.75
C ALA A 11 39.15 9.05 -58.69
N PRO A 12 39.59 7.80 -58.58
CA PRO A 12 39.07 6.90 -57.51
C PRO A 12 39.86 7.20 -56.25
N GLY A 13 39.18 7.54 -55.15
CA GLY A 13 39.93 7.47 -53.92
C GLY A 13 39.53 8.23 -52.69
N ILE A 14 38.26 8.60 -52.46
CA ILE A 14 37.93 9.23 -51.15
C ILE A 14 36.62 8.70 -50.50
N TYR A 15 35.88 7.82 -51.18
CA TYR A 15 34.56 7.41 -50.64
C TYR A 15 34.59 6.24 -49.65
N GLY A 16 35.66 5.49 -49.56
CA GLY A 16 35.72 4.31 -48.66
C GLY A 16 35.97 4.61 -47.18
N VAL A 17 36.57 5.75 -46.85
CA VAL A 17 36.93 6.08 -45.46
C VAL A 17 35.75 6.71 -44.67
N VAL A 18 34.83 7.37 -45.36
CA VAL A 18 33.71 8.06 -44.71
C VAL A 18 32.59 7.08 -44.28
N GLU A 19 32.40 5.96 -45.00
CA GLU A 19 31.39 4.95 -44.64
C GLU A 19 31.79 4.10 -43.45
N MET A 20 33.09 3.78 -43.30
CA MET A 20 33.55 3.05 -42.09
C MET A 20 33.44 3.90 -40.83
N ALA A 21 33.64 5.20 -40.89
CA ALA A 21 33.51 6.11 -39.76
C ALA A 21 32.04 6.26 -39.31
N LYS A 22 31.08 6.28 -40.25
CA LYS A 22 29.64 6.29 -39.93
C LYS A 22 29.16 5.01 -39.26
N GLY A 23 29.68 3.84 -39.65
CA GLY A 23 29.36 2.55 -39.04
C GLY A 23 29.88 2.42 -37.61
N ALA A 24 31.08 2.94 -37.34
CA ALA A 24 31.69 2.93 -36.02
C ALA A 24 30.96 3.87 -35.04
N SER A 25 30.55 5.08 -35.49
CA SER A 25 29.78 6.02 -34.66
C SER A 25 28.36 5.52 -34.38
N ALA A 26 27.70 4.87 -35.34
CA ALA A 26 26.40 4.26 -35.18
C ALA A 26 26.44 3.06 -34.20
N ARG A 27 27.50 2.22 -34.24
CA ARG A 27 27.71 1.14 -33.27
C ARG A 27 28.05 1.66 -31.90
N ALA A 28 28.82 2.73 -31.77
CA ALA A 28 29.10 3.39 -30.49
C ALA A 28 27.84 4.06 -29.88
N ALA A 29 26.95 4.61 -30.73
CA ALA A 29 25.66 5.14 -30.31
C ALA A 29 24.69 4.03 -29.90
N ALA A 30 24.65 2.89 -30.59
CA ALA A 30 23.84 1.72 -30.21
C ALA A 30 24.32 1.08 -28.91
N GLY A 31 25.64 1.05 -28.63
CA GLY A 31 26.21 0.56 -27.39
C GLY A 31 25.94 1.47 -26.17
N LYS A 32 25.53 2.72 -26.38
CA LYS A 32 25.08 3.67 -25.36
C LYS A 32 23.58 3.65 -25.12
N GLN A 33 22.84 2.73 -25.72
CA GLN A 33 21.43 2.59 -25.41
C GLN A 33 21.32 2.17 -23.94
N ARG A 34 21.03 3.16 -23.08
CA ARG A 34 20.85 2.95 -21.65
C ARG A 34 19.85 1.82 -21.43
N ASP A 35 20.24 0.83 -20.68
CA ASP A 35 19.34 -0.22 -20.23
C ASP A 35 18.17 0.45 -19.50
N LYS A 36 17.01 0.44 -20.14
CA LYS A 36 15.80 1.11 -19.62
C LYS A 36 15.40 0.62 -18.24
N TRP A 37 15.81 -0.61 -17.86
CA TRP A 37 15.53 -1.15 -16.56
C TRP A 37 16.41 -0.56 -15.47
N LYS A 38 17.68 -0.30 -15.75
CA LYS A 38 18.60 0.34 -14.81
C LYS A 38 18.29 1.81 -14.53
N ALA A 39 17.57 2.47 -15.44
CA ALA A 39 17.16 3.86 -15.28
C ALA A 39 15.90 4.01 -14.38
N LYS A 40 15.11 2.93 -14.21
CA LYS A 40 13.88 2.95 -13.42
C LYS A 40 14.17 3.04 -11.94
N ARG A 41 13.35 3.84 -11.24
CA ARG A 41 13.35 4.02 -9.79
C ARG A 41 12.03 3.57 -9.21
N TRP A 42 12.05 3.16 -7.95
CA TRP A 42 10.85 2.88 -7.17
C TRP A 42 10.26 4.19 -6.65
N TYR A 43 8.95 4.30 -6.74
CA TYR A 43 8.16 5.39 -6.21
C TYR A 43 7.09 4.80 -5.31
N THR A 44 6.96 5.36 -4.12
CA THR A 44 5.92 4.99 -3.16
C THR A 44 4.62 5.69 -3.52
N ILE A 45 3.52 4.96 -3.60
CA ILE A 45 2.20 5.52 -3.88
C ILE A 45 1.51 5.79 -2.55
N ARG A 46 1.12 7.06 -2.34
CA ARG A 46 0.40 7.50 -1.14
C ARG A 46 -1.04 7.84 -1.45
N ALA A 47 -1.94 7.42 -0.54
CA ALA A 47 -3.36 7.79 -0.58
C ALA A 47 -3.54 9.32 -0.48
N PRO A 48 -4.72 9.87 -0.80
CA PRO A 48 -5.02 11.28 -0.58
C PRO A 48 -4.91 11.65 0.90
N ARG A 49 -4.63 12.93 1.16
CA ARG A 49 -4.56 13.50 2.51
C ARG A 49 -5.81 13.19 3.32
N THR A 50 -6.96 13.49 2.79
CA THR A 50 -8.26 13.22 3.42
C THR A 50 -8.98 12.11 2.64
N PRO A 51 -9.53 11.07 3.26
CA PRO A 51 -9.52 10.71 4.69
C PRO A 51 -8.37 9.79 5.13
N TRP A 52 -7.39 9.47 4.28
CA TRP A 52 -6.40 8.41 4.53
C TRP A 52 -5.04 8.91 5.05
N SER A 53 -4.87 10.21 5.31
CA SER A 53 -3.65 10.80 5.88
C SER A 53 -2.36 10.33 5.19
N PHE A 54 -2.32 10.38 3.85
CA PHE A 54 -1.17 9.95 3.01
C PHE A 54 -0.66 8.53 3.28
N ARG A 55 -1.52 7.63 3.75
CA ARG A 55 -1.14 6.23 3.98
C ARG A 55 -0.52 5.61 2.73
N VAL A 56 0.55 4.85 2.91
CA VAL A 56 1.19 4.11 1.82
C VAL A 56 0.25 3.03 1.29
N ILE A 57 0.02 3.02 -0.02
CA ILE A 57 -0.86 2.07 -0.71
C ILE A 57 -0.03 0.99 -1.41
N GLY A 58 1.14 1.35 -1.93
CA GLY A 58 1.99 0.43 -2.66
C GLY A 58 3.13 1.15 -3.35
N GLU A 59 3.82 0.44 -4.25
CA GLU A 59 4.97 0.95 -4.97
C GLU A 59 4.80 0.78 -6.47
N THR A 60 5.46 1.63 -7.22
CA THR A 60 5.47 1.57 -8.70
C THR A 60 6.83 1.95 -9.26
N LEU A 61 7.13 1.45 -10.46
CA LEU A 61 8.37 1.73 -11.18
C LEU A 61 8.15 2.75 -12.27
N ALA A 62 9.02 3.77 -12.32
CA ALA A 62 9.10 4.70 -13.44
C ALA A 62 10.55 5.17 -13.66
N GLU A 63 10.86 5.62 -14.86
CA GLU A 63 12.13 6.26 -15.19
C GLU A 63 12.08 7.73 -14.79
N ASP A 64 11.00 8.42 -15.18
CA ASP A 64 10.74 9.83 -14.90
C ASP A 64 9.45 10.01 -14.09
N PRO A 65 9.40 10.99 -13.17
CA PRO A 65 8.18 11.30 -12.40
C PRO A 65 6.98 11.62 -13.28
N SER A 66 7.21 12.29 -14.43
CA SER A 66 6.16 12.66 -15.39
C SER A 66 5.36 11.47 -15.94
N GLN A 67 5.98 10.28 -16.00
CA GLN A 67 5.33 9.05 -16.48
C GLN A 67 4.33 8.48 -15.45
N LEU A 68 4.40 8.92 -14.20
CA LEU A 68 3.48 8.48 -13.14
C LEU A 68 2.20 9.29 -13.15
N ILE A 69 2.27 10.57 -13.50
CA ILE A 69 1.10 11.47 -13.50
C ILE A 69 0.01 10.91 -14.40
N GLY A 70 -1.20 10.83 -13.85
CA GLY A 70 -2.36 10.29 -14.54
C GLY A 70 -2.51 8.77 -14.51
N ARG A 71 -1.55 8.02 -13.94
CA ARG A 71 -1.67 6.57 -13.73
C ARG A 71 -2.76 6.25 -12.71
N ASN A 72 -3.56 5.25 -13.00
CA ASN A 72 -4.52 4.71 -12.04
C ASN A 72 -3.88 3.55 -11.27
N TYR A 73 -4.08 3.57 -9.97
CA TYR A 73 -3.71 2.49 -9.07
C TYR A 73 -4.96 1.90 -8.42
N GLU A 74 -5.06 0.58 -8.40
CA GLU A 74 -6.24 -0.13 -7.94
C GLU A 74 -5.85 -1.03 -6.77
N ILE A 75 -6.53 -0.84 -5.63
CA ILE A 75 -6.30 -1.59 -4.41
C ILE A 75 -7.62 -2.16 -3.88
N ILE A 76 -7.57 -3.27 -3.18
CA ILE A 76 -8.75 -3.84 -2.51
C ILE A 76 -8.98 -3.10 -1.19
N GLN A 77 -10.24 -2.81 -0.87
CA GLN A 77 -10.61 -2.08 0.34
C GLN A 77 -10.11 -2.76 1.63
N ASN A 78 -9.98 -4.09 1.63
CA ASN A 78 -9.40 -4.84 2.74
C ASN A 78 -7.96 -4.39 3.07
N GLU A 79 -7.13 -4.12 2.09
CA GLU A 79 -5.74 -3.69 2.28
C GLU A 79 -5.65 -2.28 2.88
N LEU A 80 -6.68 -1.44 2.63
CA LEU A 80 -6.76 -0.08 3.20
C LEU A 80 -7.23 -0.07 4.65
N PHE A 81 -8.23 -0.89 4.99
CA PHE A 81 -8.93 -0.82 6.28
C PHE A 81 -8.81 -2.10 7.13
N GLY A 82 -8.30 -3.20 6.56
CA GLY A 82 -8.20 -4.50 7.22
C GLY A 82 -9.51 -5.31 7.26
N ASP A 83 -10.61 -4.81 6.70
CA ASP A 83 -11.93 -5.46 6.73
C ASP A 83 -12.06 -6.58 5.70
N PHE A 84 -11.97 -7.84 6.11
CA PHE A 84 -12.15 -9.00 5.23
C PHE A 84 -13.52 -9.08 4.56
N SER A 85 -14.57 -8.54 5.19
CA SER A 85 -15.92 -8.52 4.63
C SER A 85 -16.01 -7.72 3.32
N LYS A 86 -15.10 -6.77 3.12
CA LYS A 86 -15.05 -5.85 1.97
C LYS A 86 -14.00 -6.21 0.91
N MET A 87 -13.52 -7.46 0.88
CA MET A 87 -12.59 -7.96 -0.15
C MET A 87 -13.12 -7.86 -1.59
N HIS A 88 -14.43 -7.66 -1.75
CA HIS A 88 -15.07 -7.54 -3.06
C HIS A 88 -15.09 -6.12 -3.61
N VAL A 89 -14.65 -5.13 -2.84
CA VAL A 89 -14.60 -3.72 -3.22
C VAL A 89 -13.19 -3.34 -3.62
N LYS A 90 -13.06 -2.84 -4.84
CA LYS A 90 -11.82 -2.30 -5.39
C LYS A 90 -11.89 -0.79 -5.39
N VAL A 91 -10.91 -0.14 -4.80
CA VAL A 91 -10.75 1.31 -4.74
C VAL A 91 -9.77 1.74 -5.82
N VAL A 92 -10.06 2.82 -6.52
CA VAL A 92 -9.25 3.34 -7.62
C VAL A 92 -8.73 4.71 -7.27
N PHE A 93 -7.43 4.85 -7.28
CA PHE A 93 -6.69 6.09 -7.11
C PHE A 93 -6.03 6.51 -8.41
N LYS A 94 -5.86 7.81 -8.62
CA LYS A 94 -5.15 8.36 -9.77
C LYS A 94 -4.01 9.24 -9.25
N VAL A 95 -2.82 9.03 -9.77
CA VAL A 95 -1.65 9.87 -9.44
C VAL A 95 -1.86 11.28 -10.03
N THR A 96 -1.83 12.28 -9.18
CA THR A 96 -1.95 13.70 -9.55
C THR A 96 -0.61 14.38 -9.58
N ASP A 97 0.24 14.14 -8.59
CA ASP A 97 1.54 14.78 -8.45
C ASP A 97 2.58 13.82 -7.88
N VAL A 98 3.86 14.19 -8.02
CA VAL A 98 4.99 13.39 -7.50
C VAL A 98 5.95 14.32 -6.78
N LEU A 99 6.12 14.10 -5.47
CA LEU A 99 7.03 14.84 -4.61
C LEU A 99 8.21 13.93 -4.20
N GLY A 100 9.37 14.17 -4.78
CA GLY A 100 10.55 13.33 -4.53
C GLY A 100 10.35 11.89 -5.00
N ASN A 101 10.26 10.96 -4.06
CA ASN A 101 9.96 9.54 -4.31
C ASN A 101 8.51 9.16 -4.06
N ASP A 102 7.68 10.08 -3.57
CA ASP A 102 6.29 9.84 -3.24
C ASP A 102 5.36 10.30 -4.35
N ALA A 103 4.50 9.42 -4.84
CA ALA A 103 3.45 9.70 -5.78
C ALA A 103 2.14 9.94 -5.02
N ILE A 104 1.67 11.18 -5.02
CA ILE A 104 0.42 11.59 -4.38
C ILE A 104 -0.74 11.24 -5.31
N THR A 105 -1.82 10.74 -4.71
CA THR A 105 -2.99 10.31 -5.47
C THR A 105 -4.24 11.05 -5.07
N GLU A 106 -5.21 11.08 -6.00
CA GLU A 106 -6.58 11.49 -5.77
C GLU A 106 -7.50 10.26 -5.86
N PHE A 107 -8.54 10.21 -5.03
CA PHE A 107 -9.54 9.16 -5.11
C PHE A 107 -10.48 9.40 -6.30
N VAL A 108 -10.48 8.46 -7.24
CA VAL A 108 -11.34 8.52 -8.43
C VAL A 108 -12.68 7.81 -8.20
N GLY A 109 -12.66 6.75 -7.41
CA GLY A 109 -13.87 5.99 -7.15
C GLY A 109 -13.61 4.57 -6.68
N HIS A 110 -14.69 3.80 -6.57
CA HIS A 110 -14.62 2.38 -6.29
C HIS A 110 -15.38 1.56 -7.32
N GLU A 111 -15.05 0.28 -7.41
CA GLU A 111 -15.75 -0.69 -8.25
C GLU A 111 -15.86 -2.04 -7.54
N LEU A 112 -17.03 -2.66 -7.58
CA LEU A 112 -17.20 -4.02 -7.09
C LEU A 112 -16.61 -5.02 -8.07
N LEU A 113 -15.94 -6.05 -7.57
CA LEU A 113 -15.42 -7.14 -8.37
C LEU A 113 -16.57 -7.80 -9.16
N LYS A 114 -16.35 -8.03 -10.45
CA LYS A 114 -17.35 -8.58 -11.38
C LYS A 114 -17.91 -9.92 -10.90
N ASP A 115 -17.07 -10.72 -10.26
CA ASP A 115 -17.47 -12.03 -9.74
C ASP A 115 -18.44 -11.92 -8.56
N HIS A 116 -18.26 -10.93 -7.68
CA HIS A 116 -19.19 -10.66 -6.60
C HIS A 116 -20.57 -10.30 -7.15
N VAL A 117 -20.63 -9.41 -8.13
CA VAL A 117 -21.89 -9.02 -8.81
C VAL A 117 -22.54 -10.21 -9.49
N ARG A 118 -21.78 -11.06 -10.19
CA ARG A 118 -22.30 -12.28 -10.86
C ARG A 118 -22.89 -13.28 -9.88
N ARG A 119 -22.28 -13.46 -8.70
CA ARG A 119 -22.81 -14.34 -7.64
C ARG A 119 -24.13 -13.84 -7.05
N GLN A 120 -24.35 -12.53 -7.01
CA GLN A 120 -25.59 -11.91 -6.52
C GLN A 120 -26.75 -12.07 -7.51
N VAL A 121 -26.48 -11.94 -8.81
CA VAL A 121 -27.49 -12.03 -9.88
C VAL A 121 -27.82 -13.49 -10.16
N ARG A 122 -29.07 -13.90 -9.93
CA ARG A 122 -29.55 -15.27 -10.16
C ARG A 122 -30.88 -15.25 -10.92
N ARG A 123 -31.28 -16.41 -11.48
CA ARG A 123 -32.61 -16.60 -12.08
C ARG A 123 -33.69 -16.31 -11.02
N ASP A 124 -34.85 -15.89 -11.47
CA ASP A 124 -36.04 -15.56 -10.66
C ASP A 124 -35.88 -14.38 -9.69
N ARG A 125 -34.77 -13.64 -9.78
CA ARG A 125 -34.56 -12.38 -9.05
C ARG A 125 -34.59 -11.18 -9.99
N GLY A 126 -35.22 -10.12 -9.55
CA GLY A 126 -35.21 -8.86 -10.28
C GLY A 126 -33.85 -8.17 -10.05
N LYS A 127 -33.13 -7.89 -11.13
CA LYS A 127 -31.98 -6.98 -11.14
C LYS A 127 -32.46 -5.59 -11.52
N ILE A 128 -32.08 -4.61 -10.73
CA ILE A 128 -32.36 -3.19 -10.96
C ILE A 128 -31.01 -2.47 -10.88
N ASP A 129 -30.62 -1.86 -11.96
CA ASP A 129 -29.45 -1.01 -12.07
C ASP A 129 -29.86 0.35 -12.65
N ASP A 130 -29.16 1.39 -12.22
CA ASP A 130 -29.32 2.74 -12.71
C ASP A 130 -27.97 3.44 -12.79
N THR A 131 -27.92 4.59 -13.42
CA THR A 131 -26.76 5.47 -13.47
C THR A 131 -27.23 6.86 -13.09
N ILE A 132 -26.65 7.43 -12.05
CA ILE A 132 -27.06 8.67 -11.45
C ILE A 132 -25.84 9.57 -11.34
N ASP A 133 -25.94 10.75 -11.90
CA ASP A 133 -24.91 11.76 -11.82
C ASP A 133 -25.31 12.77 -10.73
N VAL A 134 -24.37 13.10 -9.85
CA VAL A 134 -24.57 13.92 -8.66
C VAL A 134 -23.52 15.00 -8.62
N VAL A 135 -23.90 16.20 -8.25
CA VAL A 135 -22.99 17.28 -7.90
C VAL A 135 -23.00 17.41 -6.38
N THR A 136 -21.83 17.38 -5.77
CA THR A 136 -21.69 17.56 -4.32
C THR A 136 -21.66 19.04 -3.95
N GLU A 137 -21.78 19.32 -2.65
CA GLU A 137 -21.67 20.68 -2.11
C GLU A 137 -20.35 21.36 -2.52
N ASP A 138 -19.26 20.61 -2.56
CA ASP A 138 -17.91 21.06 -2.95
C ASP A 138 -17.72 21.20 -4.48
N GLY A 139 -18.76 20.99 -5.28
CA GLY A 139 -18.71 21.09 -6.74
C GLY A 139 -18.12 19.87 -7.46
N PHE A 140 -17.89 18.75 -6.77
CA PHE A 140 -17.46 17.50 -7.41
C PHE A 140 -18.60 16.89 -8.22
N TYR A 141 -18.32 16.51 -9.46
CA TYR A 141 -19.26 15.82 -10.33
C TYR A 141 -18.97 14.33 -10.34
N VAL A 142 -19.87 13.54 -9.75
CA VAL A 142 -19.67 12.13 -9.48
C VAL A 142 -20.79 11.27 -10.05
N ARG A 143 -20.42 10.17 -10.67
CA ARG A 143 -21.35 9.18 -11.22
C ARG A 143 -21.47 7.98 -10.31
N PHE A 144 -22.69 7.69 -9.85
CA PHE A 144 -23.07 6.54 -9.06
C PHE A 144 -23.79 5.50 -9.90
N LYS A 145 -23.45 4.23 -9.71
CA LYS A 145 -24.13 3.09 -10.34
C LYS A 145 -24.66 2.14 -9.27
N PRO A 146 -25.84 2.43 -8.69
CA PRO A 146 -26.46 1.54 -7.73
C PRO A 146 -26.94 0.25 -8.40
N LEU A 147 -26.82 -0.87 -7.68
CA LEU A 147 -27.31 -2.17 -8.05
C LEU A 147 -28.19 -2.71 -6.93
N MET A 148 -29.45 -2.98 -7.24
CA MET A 148 -30.41 -3.55 -6.31
C MET A 148 -30.88 -4.92 -6.83
N ILE A 149 -30.92 -5.92 -5.94
CA ILE A 149 -31.33 -7.28 -6.28
C ILE A 149 -32.45 -7.70 -5.36
N SER A 150 -33.62 -7.98 -5.94
CA SER A 150 -34.79 -8.40 -5.19
C SER A 150 -34.71 -9.87 -4.76
N ARG A 151 -35.53 -10.23 -3.78
CA ARG A 151 -35.68 -11.64 -3.35
C ARG A 151 -36.49 -12.47 -4.36
N ALA A 152 -37.47 -11.85 -5.02
CA ALA A 152 -38.37 -12.50 -5.99
C ALA A 152 -38.45 -11.69 -7.29
N ARG A 153 -39.20 -12.20 -8.27
CA ARG A 153 -39.50 -11.48 -9.53
C ARG A 153 -40.25 -10.18 -9.24
N ILE A 154 -39.95 -9.13 -10.00
CA ILE A 154 -40.54 -7.80 -9.85
C ILE A 154 -41.17 -7.38 -11.17
N LYS A 155 -42.31 -6.69 -11.10
CA LYS A 155 -42.96 -6.04 -12.24
C LYS A 155 -42.16 -4.81 -12.70
N SER A 156 -42.29 -4.43 -13.97
CA SER A 156 -41.53 -3.29 -14.53
C SER A 156 -41.88 -1.96 -13.83
N SER A 157 -43.15 -1.73 -13.47
CA SER A 157 -43.59 -0.56 -12.72
C SER A 157 -42.91 -0.44 -11.35
N GLN A 158 -42.82 -1.54 -10.60
CA GLN A 158 -42.11 -1.57 -9.31
C GLN A 158 -40.60 -1.31 -9.48
N LYS A 159 -39.97 -1.86 -10.52
CA LYS A 159 -38.56 -1.54 -10.82
C LYS A 159 -38.35 -0.06 -11.05
N GLN A 160 -39.29 0.61 -11.77
CA GLN A 160 -39.20 2.02 -12.02
C GLN A 160 -39.37 2.85 -10.74
N GLN A 161 -40.33 2.51 -9.90
CA GLN A 161 -40.53 3.18 -8.60
C GLN A 161 -39.29 3.04 -7.71
N MET A 162 -38.66 1.82 -7.65
CA MET A 162 -37.48 1.58 -6.88
C MET A 162 -36.26 2.39 -7.39
N ARG A 163 -36.14 2.59 -8.73
CA ARG A 163 -35.12 3.48 -9.29
C ARG A 163 -35.32 4.93 -8.89
N THR A 164 -36.59 5.42 -8.99
CA THR A 164 -36.90 6.80 -8.61
C THR A 164 -36.54 7.07 -7.15
N ILE A 165 -36.96 6.20 -6.22
CA ILE A 165 -36.60 6.35 -4.80
C ILE A 165 -35.07 6.30 -4.56
N ALA A 166 -34.38 5.37 -5.20
CA ALA A 166 -32.93 5.28 -5.05
C ALA A 166 -32.22 6.53 -5.61
N ARG A 167 -32.71 7.05 -6.74
CA ARG A 167 -32.22 8.29 -7.35
C ARG A 167 -32.41 9.48 -6.44
N ASP A 168 -33.62 9.67 -5.89
CA ASP A 168 -33.94 10.78 -5.00
C ASP A 168 -33.05 10.77 -3.74
N ILE A 169 -32.81 9.60 -3.14
CA ILE A 169 -31.96 9.47 -1.97
C ILE A 169 -30.50 9.81 -2.32
N ILE A 170 -29.98 9.32 -3.45
CA ILE A 170 -28.61 9.58 -3.85
C ILE A 170 -28.42 11.06 -4.20
N LEU A 171 -29.34 11.67 -4.92
CA LEU A 171 -29.31 13.10 -5.26
C LEU A 171 -29.36 13.96 -4.01
N THR A 172 -30.30 13.68 -3.10
CA THR A 172 -30.46 14.46 -1.85
C THR A 172 -29.21 14.32 -0.97
N THR A 173 -28.72 13.11 -0.79
CA THR A 173 -27.52 12.87 0.04
C THR A 173 -26.28 13.51 -0.58
N GLY A 174 -26.15 13.44 -1.90
CA GLY A 174 -25.01 14.03 -2.59
C GLY A 174 -25.01 15.55 -2.56
N ALA A 175 -26.19 16.19 -2.79
CA ALA A 175 -26.30 17.64 -2.74
C ALA A 175 -26.06 18.25 -1.35
N THR A 176 -26.32 17.49 -0.27
CA THR A 176 -26.16 17.94 1.13
C THR A 176 -24.87 17.49 1.78
N SER A 177 -23.99 16.80 1.06
CA SER A 177 -22.76 16.24 1.61
C SER A 177 -21.55 16.70 0.84
N THR A 178 -20.43 16.86 1.56
CA THR A 178 -19.12 17.03 0.95
C THR A 178 -18.67 15.74 0.29
N TRP A 179 -17.75 15.84 -0.69
CA TRP A 179 -17.24 14.67 -1.40
C TRP A 179 -16.68 13.61 -0.45
N PHE A 180 -15.91 14.01 0.55
CA PHE A 180 -15.30 13.08 1.51
C PHE A 180 -16.32 12.33 2.37
N LYS A 181 -17.37 13.04 2.85
CA LYS A 181 -18.45 12.40 3.60
C LYS A 181 -19.24 11.41 2.75
N LEU A 182 -19.50 11.77 1.49
CA LEU A 182 -20.20 10.91 0.55
C LEU A 182 -19.40 9.66 0.21
N GLN A 183 -18.09 9.83 0.07
CA GLN A 183 -17.11 8.76 -0.15
C GLN A 183 -17.07 7.79 1.03
N ALA A 184 -16.92 8.29 2.26
CA ALA A 184 -16.96 7.49 3.47
C ALA A 184 -18.29 6.73 3.60
N ALA A 185 -19.43 7.41 3.42
CA ALA A 185 -20.76 6.81 3.47
C ALA A 185 -20.97 5.68 2.44
N THR A 186 -20.31 5.79 1.29
CA THR A 186 -20.36 4.76 0.23
C THR A 186 -19.47 3.57 0.57
N LEU A 187 -18.26 3.79 1.07
CA LEU A 187 -17.33 2.72 1.45
C LEU A 187 -17.79 1.98 2.71
N ASP A 188 -18.40 2.66 3.66
CA ASP A 188 -18.98 2.07 4.88
C ASP A 188 -20.28 1.32 4.63
N GLY A 189 -20.99 1.66 3.54
CA GLY A 189 -22.28 1.06 3.20
C GLY A 189 -23.48 1.74 3.86
N THR A 190 -23.30 2.88 4.52
CA THR A 190 -24.42 3.63 5.16
C THR A 190 -25.42 4.14 4.13
N LEU A 191 -24.94 4.61 2.97
CA LEU A 191 -25.79 5.04 1.84
C LEU A 191 -26.58 3.85 1.28
N GLU A 192 -25.95 2.69 1.15
CA GLU A 192 -26.60 1.46 0.68
C GLU A 192 -27.72 1.00 1.61
N ASN A 193 -27.52 1.10 2.93
CA ASN A 193 -28.52 0.78 3.94
C ASN A 193 -29.72 1.74 3.87
N LYS A 194 -29.51 3.04 3.74
CA LYS A 194 -30.58 4.04 3.55
C LYS A 194 -31.44 3.72 2.33
N ILE A 195 -30.81 3.41 1.21
CA ILE A 195 -31.51 3.00 -0.02
C ILE A 195 -32.28 1.71 0.21
N LYS A 196 -31.68 0.72 0.87
CA LYS A 196 -32.29 -0.57 1.15
C LYS A 196 -33.55 -0.46 2.00
N GLU A 197 -33.53 0.35 3.04
CA GLU A 197 -34.69 0.60 3.91
C GLU A 197 -35.85 1.24 3.14
N ALA A 198 -35.57 2.29 2.36
CA ALA A 198 -36.60 2.98 1.57
C ALA A 198 -37.22 2.11 0.48
N VAL A 199 -36.37 1.37 -0.27
CA VAL A 199 -36.79 0.52 -1.37
C VAL A 199 -37.50 -0.76 -0.89
N SER A 200 -37.16 -1.27 0.28
CA SER A 200 -37.79 -2.48 0.86
C SER A 200 -39.27 -2.26 1.18
N LYS A 201 -39.76 -1.03 1.26
CA LYS A 201 -41.19 -0.70 1.44
C LYS A 201 -42.02 -1.09 0.21
N ILE A 202 -41.44 -1.10 -1.00
CA ILE A 202 -42.13 -1.51 -2.24
C ILE A 202 -42.04 -3.03 -2.42
N GLN A 203 -40.84 -3.59 -2.31
CA GLN A 203 -40.57 -4.99 -2.50
C GLN A 203 -39.34 -5.41 -1.66
N PRO A 204 -39.37 -6.58 -1.00
CA PRO A 204 -38.24 -7.06 -0.24
C PRO A 204 -36.99 -7.21 -1.11
N VAL A 205 -35.93 -6.47 -0.76
CA VAL A 205 -34.65 -6.49 -1.44
C VAL A 205 -33.68 -7.42 -0.71
N ARG A 206 -32.92 -8.21 -1.47
CA ARG A 206 -31.86 -9.05 -0.90
C ARG A 206 -30.62 -8.23 -0.61
N THR A 207 -30.16 -7.51 -1.63
CA THR A 207 -28.90 -6.76 -1.57
C THR A 207 -29.06 -5.45 -2.32
N VAL A 208 -28.59 -4.39 -1.72
CA VAL A 208 -28.39 -3.09 -2.36
C VAL A 208 -26.91 -2.78 -2.22
N VAL A 209 -26.25 -2.50 -3.32
CA VAL A 209 -24.82 -2.15 -3.36
C VAL A 209 -24.58 -1.08 -4.42
N ILE A 210 -23.62 -0.22 -4.19
CA ILE A 210 -23.16 0.73 -5.19
C ILE A 210 -22.06 0.03 -5.99
N ARG A 211 -22.42 -0.44 -7.19
CA ARG A 211 -21.50 -1.22 -8.03
C ARG A 211 -20.26 -0.45 -8.43
N ARG A 212 -20.39 0.85 -8.69
CA ARG A 212 -19.29 1.71 -9.11
C ARG A 212 -19.60 3.16 -8.76
N THR A 213 -18.61 3.85 -8.23
CA THR A 213 -18.55 5.32 -8.23
C THR A 213 -17.43 5.75 -9.15
N GLN A 214 -17.59 6.89 -9.78
CA GLN A 214 -16.61 7.45 -10.69
C GLN A 214 -16.63 8.96 -10.61
N LEU A 215 -15.52 9.54 -10.24
CA LEU A 215 -15.29 10.97 -10.32
C LEU A 215 -15.17 11.36 -11.81
N ILE A 216 -15.98 12.31 -12.25
CA ILE A 216 -15.95 12.82 -13.63
C ILE A 216 -15.19 14.14 -13.66
N GLN A 217 -15.47 15.01 -12.69
CA GLN A 217 -14.82 16.31 -12.57
C GLN A 217 -14.51 16.59 -11.11
N SER A 218 -13.27 16.99 -10.84
CA SER A 218 -12.84 17.43 -9.52
C SER A 218 -13.43 18.80 -9.18
N GLY A 219 -13.82 18.97 -7.93
CA GLY A 219 -14.29 20.24 -7.37
C GLY A 219 -13.18 20.95 -6.60
N VAL A 220 -13.55 21.77 -5.64
CA VAL A 220 -12.63 22.47 -4.75
C VAL A 220 -12.33 21.55 -3.55
N LEU A 221 -11.06 21.19 -3.38
CA LEU A 221 -10.59 20.42 -2.23
C LEU A 221 -10.35 21.36 -1.05
N VAL A 222 -10.98 21.08 0.09
CA VAL A 222 -10.58 21.67 1.37
C VAL A 222 -9.55 20.74 1.99
N GLU A 223 -8.32 21.22 2.09
CA GLU A 223 -7.18 20.43 2.60
C GLU A 223 -7.11 20.49 4.13
N ASP A 224 -7.90 19.65 4.79
CA ASP A 224 -7.81 19.43 6.23
C ASP A 224 -6.96 18.17 6.51
N GLY A 225 -6.11 18.23 7.55
CA GLY A 225 -5.32 17.07 8.00
C GLY A 225 -3.81 17.34 8.08
N PRO A 226 -2.99 16.33 8.47
CA PRO A 226 -1.55 16.47 8.61
C PRO A 226 -0.86 16.71 7.26
N THR A 227 0.25 17.44 7.29
CA THR A 227 1.07 17.67 6.09
C THR A 227 1.94 16.44 5.77
N LEU A 228 2.44 16.36 4.53
CA LEU A 228 3.30 15.25 4.12
C LEU A 228 4.60 15.20 4.93
N ASP A 229 5.16 16.37 5.27
CA ASP A 229 6.39 16.49 6.06
C ASP A 229 6.19 15.98 7.49
N GLU A 230 5.03 16.25 8.10
CA GLU A 230 4.68 15.74 9.44
C GLU A 230 4.55 14.22 9.44
N ILE A 231 4.00 13.64 8.39
CA ILE A 231 3.87 12.19 8.26
C ILE A 231 5.25 11.53 8.06
N HIS A 232 6.11 12.12 7.23
CA HIS A 232 7.47 11.61 7.07
C HIS A 232 8.28 11.70 8.39
N ALA A 233 8.05 12.71 9.22
CA ALA A 233 8.66 12.80 10.54
C ALA A 233 8.16 11.68 11.46
N GLN A 234 6.86 11.44 11.51
CA GLN A 234 6.25 10.36 12.30
C GLN A 234 6.69 8.96 11.83
N GLU A 235 6.77 8.72 10.52
CA GLU A 235 7.26 7.45 9.98
C GLU A 235 8.73 7.19 10.37
N LYS A 236 9.57 8.22 10.35
CA LYS A 236 10.97 8.10 10.80
C LYS A 236 11.08 7.83 12.30
N GLU A 237 10.26 8.45 13.13
CA GLU A 237 10.22 8.17 14.56
C GLU A 237 9.80 6.74 14.83
N GLN A 238 8.76 6.22 14.14
CA GLN A 238 8.31 4.83 14.25
C GLN A 238 9.36 3.83 13.77
N GLU A 239 10.09 4.13 12.69
CA GLU A 239 11.20 3.29 12.24
C GLU A 239 12.36 3.27 13.25
N LEU A 240 12.65 4.37 13.92
CA LEU A 240 13.67 4.44 14.97
C LEU A 240 13.23 3.67 16.22
N GLU A 241 11.97 3.78 16.61
CA GLU A 241 11.42 3.01 17.73
C GLU A 241 11.40 1.50 17.44
N SER A 242 10.97 1.10 16.23
CA SER A 242 10.97 -0.32 15.85
C SER A 242 12.37 -0.92 15.85
N LYS A 243 13.34 -0.21 15.29
CA LYS A 243 14.75 -0.63 15.32
C LYS A 243 15.34 -0.71 16.73
N SER A 244 14.96 0.22 17.61
CA SER A 244 15.40 0.17 19.01
C SER A 244 14.80 -1.02 19.77
N LEU A 245 13.54 -1.40 19.46
CA LEU A 245 12.89 -2.58 20.04
C LEU A 245 13.48 -3.90 19.50
N GLU A 246 13.85 -3.94 18.22
CA GLU A 246 14.55 -5.09 17.63
C GLU A 246 15.93 -5.32 18.27
N VAL A 247 16.71 -4.26 18.48
CA VAL A 247 18.02 -4.33 19.15
C VAL A 247 17.88 -4.82 20.60
N ILE A 248 16.88 -4.34 21.33
CA ILE A 248 16.60 -4.81 22.70
C ILE A 248 16.13 -6.28 22.70
N GLY A 249 15.36 -6.69 21.67
CA GLY A 249 14.93 -8.08 21.49
C GLY A 249 16.12 -9.03 21.21
N GLU A 250 17.04 -8.63 20.32
CA GLU A 250 18.25 -9.41 20.03
C GLU A 250 19.18 -9.51 21.24
N GLU A 251 19.39 -8.42 21.99
CA GLU A 251 20.19 -8.48 23.23
C GLU A 251 19.53 -9.38 24.31
N SER A 252 18.19 -9.39 24.42
CA SER A 252 17.49 -10.26 25.35
C SER A 252 17.53 -11.75 24.93
N ASP A 253 17.49 -12.02 23.62
CA ASP A 253 17.60 -13.39 23.11
C ASP A 253 19.05 -13.94 23.22
N GLU A 254 20.06 -13.08 23.05
CA GLU A 254 21.47 -13.46 23.32
C GLU A 254 21.71 -13.70 24.83
N GLU A 255 21.13 -12.92 25.73
CA GLU A 255 21.20 -13.17 27.18
C GLU A 255 20.48 -14.48 27.55
N VAL A 256 19.31 -14.76 27.00
CA VAL A 256 18.56 -16.01 27.26
C VAL A 256 19.30 -17.24 26.72
N VAL A 257 19.92 -17.15 25.52
CA VAL A 257 20.72 -18.23 24.96
C VAL A 257 21.97 -18.47 25.82
N ASN A 258 22.61 -17.42 26.32
CA ASN A 258 23.75 -17.56 27.23
C ASN A 258 23.34 -18.14 28.62
N GLU A 259 22.13 -17.82 29.14
CA GLU A 259 21.62 -18.42 30.37
C GLU A 259 21.23 -19.91 30.13
N GLU A 260 20.62 -20.28 29.00
CA GLU A 260 20.31 -21.68 28.69
C GLU A 260 21.56 -22.53 28.43
N GLU A 261 22.63 -21.99 27.82
CA GLU A 261 23.91 -22.68 27.68
C GLU A 261 24.60 -22.87 29.05
N ILE A 262 24.48 -21.92 29.96
CA ILE A 262 24.98 -22.02 31.33
C ILE A 262 24.19 -23.05 32.16
N GLU A 263 22.86 -23.14 32.00
CA GLU A 263 22.04 -24.14 32.66
C GLU A 263 22.23 -25.57 32.08
N SER A 264 22.52 -25.70 30.77
CA SER A 264 22.79 -27.03 30.16
C SER A 264 24.18 -27.59 30.53
N GLU A 265 25.16 -26.74 30.85
CA GLU A 265 26.49 -27.17 31.35
C GLU A 265 26.50 -27.46 32.85
N SER A 266 25.51 -27.01 33.64
CA SER A 266 25.46 -27.24 35.07
C SER A 266 24.96 -28.65 35.50
N SER A 267 24.65 -29.53 34.55
CA SER A 267 24.24 -30.93 34.83
C SER A 267 25.36 -31.97 34.65
N GLU A 268 26.55 -31.60 34.24
CA GLU A 268 27.73 -32.44 34.30
C GLU A 268 28.59 -32.01 35.49
N THR A 269 28.73 -32.89 36.49
CA THR A 269 29.58 -32.72 37.63
C THR A 269 31.05 -32.57 37.23
N VAL A 270 31.42 -31.34 36.89
CA VAL A 270 32.81 -30.96 36.74
C VAL A 270 33.37 -30.67 38.13
N GLU A 271 34.24 -31.50 38.62
CA GLU A 271 35.07 -31.20 39.80
C GLU A 271 35.87 -29.93 39.49
N VAL A 272 35.37 -28.79 39.94
CA VAL A 272 36.05 -27.51 39.77
C VAL A 272 37.26 -27.52 40.70
N ASP A 273 38.44 -27.56 40.09
CA ASP A 273 39.70 -27.56 40.83
C ASP A 273 40.01 -26.17 41.36
N TYR A 274 39.49 -25.88 42.58
CA TYR A 274 39.64 -24.59 43.26
C TYR A 274 41.08 -24.27 43.65
N SER A 275 42.03 -25.16 43.39
CA SER A 275 43.42 -24.98 43.76
C SER A 275 44.13 -23.92 42.89
N SER A 276 43.63 -23.70 41.65
CA SER A 276 44.19 -22.73 40.70
C SER A 276 43.74 -21.29 40.94
N LEU A 277 42.66 -21.06 41.70
CA LEU A 277 42.07 -19.75 41.94
C LEU A 277 42.85 -18.91 42.96
N THR A 278 42.79 -17.58 42.82
CA THR A 278 43.39 -16.65 43.77
C THR A 278 42.58 -16.53 45.05
N VAL A 279 43.23 -16.10 46.15
CA VAL A 279 42.54 -15.96 47.45
C VAL A 279 41.40 -14.93 47.41
N SER A 280 41.46 -13.92 46.50
CA SER A 280 40.43 -12.93 46.28
C SER A 280 39.18 -13.55 45.64
N GLU A 281 39.36 -14.37 44.64
CA GLU A 281 38.28 -15.06 43.92
C GLU A 281 37.58 -16.11 44.79
N LEU A 282 38.36 -16.87 45.58
CA LEU A 282 37.81 -17.82 46.55
C LEU A 282 36.95 -17.13 47.63
N LYS A 283 37.31 -15.91 48.05
CA LYS A 283 36.50 -15.13 48.99
C LYS A 283 35.23 -14.58 48.36
N GLU A 284 35.24 -14.25 47.11
CA GLU A 284 34.04 -13.83 46.37
C GLU A 284 33.06 -15.00 46.22
N LEU A 285 33.54 -16.16 45.82
CA LEU A 285 32.74 -17.39 45.73
C LEU A 285 32.12 -17.78 47.06
N LEU A 286 32.86 -17.74 48.17
CA LEU A 286 32.35 -18.00 49.50
C LEU A 286 31.32 -16.96 49.94
N LYS A 287 31.48 -15.69 49.55
CA LYS A 287 30.52 -14.65 49.84
C LYS A 287 29.22 -14.84 49.06
N ALA A 288 29.29 -15.27 47.80
CA ALA A 288 28.13 -15.65 46.98
C ALA A 288 27.42 -16.89 47.56
N ALA A 289 28.16 -17.87 48.08
CA ALA A 289 27.63 -19.04 48.73
C ALA A 289 27.18 -18.84 50.21
N GLY A 290 27.29 -17.60 50.73
CA GLY A 290 26.85 -17.26 52.09
C GLY A 290 27.67 -17.85 53.21
N LYS A 291 28.92 -18.36 52.89
CA LYS A 291 29.83 -19.01 53.84
C LYS A 291 30.89 -18.01 54.38
N PRO A 292 31.46 -18.23 55.57
CA PRO A 292 32.41 -17.29 56.15
C PRO A 292 33.73 -17.20 55.38
N VAL A 293 34.15 -15.96 55.02
CA VAL A 293 35.26 -15.63 54.13
C VAL A 293 36.64 -15.47 54.82
N SER A 294 36.74 -15.83 56.10
CA SER A 294 37.99 -15.68 56.91
C SER A 294 38.77 -17.00 56.96
N GLY A 295 40.08 -17.00 56.66
CA GLY A 295 40.95 -18.17 56.75
C GLY A 295 42.08 -18.19 55.72
N LYS A 296 42.92 -19.22 55.77
CA LYS A 296 44.00 -19.51 54.79
C LYS A 296 43.41 -20.13 53.53
N LYS A 297 44.13 -20.02 52.37
CA LYS A 297 43.67 -20.55 51.08
C LYS A 297 43.16 -21.98 51.15
N ALA A 298 43.82 -22.86 51.90
CA ALA A 298 43.43 -24.27 52.04
C ALA A 298 42.09 -24.41 52.77
N GLU A 299 41.82 -23.62 53.79
CA GLU A 299 40.57 -23.59 54.55
C GLU A 299 39.38 -23.04 53.75
N LEU A 300 39.66 -22.10 52.82
CA LEU A 300 38.64 -21.53 51.91
C LEU A 300 38.22 -22.54 50.85
N ILE A 301 39.17 -23.33 50.33
CA ILE A 301 38.92 -24.42 49.36
C ILE A 301 38.09 -25.53 50.01
N GLU A 302 38.45 -25.92 51.26
CA GLU A 302 37.76 -26.98 51.99
C GLU A 302 36.28 -26.64 52.27
N ARG A 303 35.98 -25.38 52.55
CA ARG A 303 34.61 -24.87 52.73
C ARG A 303 33.80 -24.72 51.42
N LEU A 304 34.47 -24.60 50.30
CA LEU A 304 33.82 -24.62 48.99
C LEU A 304 33.45 -26.02 48.54
N ASN A 305 34.23 -27.01 48.99
CA ASN A 305 33.99 -28.44 48.71
C ASN A 305 33.00 -29.10 49.67
N GLU A 306 32.66 -28.47 50.80
CA GLU A 306 31.59 -28.86 51.73
C GLU A 306 30.25 -28.26 51.24
#